data_17fdd82473d9615cd1f68f1ce92c4662
#
_entry.id   17fdd82473d9615cd1f68f1ce92c4662
#
_cell.length_a   1.000
_cell.length_b   1.000
_cell.length_c   1.000
_cell.angle_alpha   90.00
_cell.angle_beta   90.00
_cell.angle_gamma   90.00
#
_symmetry.space_group_name_H-M   'P 1'
#
loop_
_entity.id
_entity.type
_entity.pdbx_description
1 polymer ?
#
loop_
_entity_poly.entity_id
_entity_poly.type
_entity_poly.pdbx_seq_one_letter_code
_entity_poly.pdbx_strand_id
1 'polypeptide(L)'
;MIKSDIADRLEKKGNLSRTKAVYLVDTILDSIKEALLRGEKVEIRGLGSFRVVPKKSGYGRDIRRNKQMAIGGGQRVKFRPGQDFKGQLKKRPDK
;
A
#
# COMPACT_ATOMS: atom_id res chain seq x y z
N MET A 1 -10.91 3.59 8.29
CA MET A 1 -11.49 2.90 7.15
C MET A 1 -10.89 1.52 7.01
N ILE A 2 -11.73 0.54 6.83
CA ILE A 2 -11.22 -0.81 6.66
C ILE A 2 -11.75 -1.37 5.35
N LYS A 3 -11.33 -2.56 5.03
CA LYS A 3 -11.69 -3.16 3.75
C LYS A 3 -13.19 -3.23 3.50
N SER A 4 -13.97 -3.54 4.50
CA SER A 4 -15.40 -3.63 4.29
C SER A 4 -16.02 -2.27 3.98
N ASP A 5 -15.40 -1.20 4.42
CA ASP A 5 -15.89 0.13 4.09
C ASP A 5 -15.74 0.39 2.60
N ILE A 6 -14.68 -0.12 2.01
CA ILE A 6 -14.49 0.05 0.59
C ILE A 6 -15.54 -0.76 -0.16
N ALA A 7 -15.82 -1.96 0.32
CA ALA A 7 -16.82 -2.78 -0.32
C ALA A 7 -18.21 -2.11 -0.23
N ASP A 8 -18.49 -1.45 0.90
CA ASP A 8 -19.73 -0.74 1.05
C ASP A 8 -19.89 0.34 -0.02
N ARG A 9 -18.80 1.06 -0.27
CA ARG A 9 -18.85 2.10 -1.26
C ARG A 9 -19.06 1.54 -2.66
N LEU A 10 -18.48 0.42 -2.92
CA LEU A 10 -18.67 -0.21 -4.22
C LEU A 10 -20.10 -0.66 -4.41
N GLU A 11 -20.72 -1.16 -3.37
CA GLU A 11 -22.12 -1.55 -3.46
C GLU A 11 -22.96 -0.35 -3.84
N LYS A 12 -22.77 0.74 -3.15
CA LYS A 12 -23.54 1.92 -3.41
C LYS A 12 -23.21 2.62 -4.68
N LYS A 13 -21.97 2.94 -4.88
CA LYS A 13 -21.62 3.67 -6.07
C LYS A 13 -21.59 2.83 -7.33
N GLY A 14 -21.25 1.58 -7.22
CA GLY A 14 -21.18 0.74 -8.38
C GLY A 14 -22.41 -0.09 -8.61
N ASN A 15 -23.36 0.03 -7.71
CA ASN A 15 -24.57 -0.74 -7.84
C ASN A 15 -24.25 -2.21 -7.94
N LEU A 16 -23.38 -2.70 -7.10
CA LEU A 16 -22.99 -4.09 -7.11
C LEU A 16 -23.54 -4.84 -5.93
N SER A 17 -23.65 -6.15 -6.06
CA SER A 17 -24.08 -6.95 -4.94
C SER A 17 -22.91 -7.00 -3.95
N ARG A 18 -23.20 -7.38 -2.73
CA ARG A 18 -22.18 -7.46 -1.71
C ARG A 18 -21.11 -8.46 -2.11
N THR A 19 -21.52 -9.59 -2.62
CA THR A 19 -20.56 -10.61 -3.02
C THR A 19 -19.61 -10.10 -4.08
N LYS A 20 -20.11 -9.41 -5.07
CA LYS A 20 -19.27 -8.86 -6.10
C LYS A 20 -18.37 -7.76 -5.58
N ALA A 21 -18.89 -6.92 -4.72
CA ALA A 21 -18.11 -5.82 -4.17
C ALA A 21 -16.92 -6.36 -3.40
N VAL A 22 -17.14 -7.35 -2.56
CA VAL A 22 -16.07 -7.92 -1.78
C VAL A 22 -15.04 -8.59 -2.68
N TYR A 23 -15.53 -9.29 -3.69
CA TYR A 23 -14.62 -9.95 -4.61
C TYR A 23 -13.72 -8.95 -5.33
N LEU A 24 -14.28 -7.84 -5.76
CA LEU A 24 -13.50 -6.84 -6.45
C LEU A 24 -12.47 -6.19 -5.55
N VAL A 25 -12.85 -5.86 -4.33
CA VAL A 25 -11.91 -5.28 -3.40
C VAL A 25 -10.76 -6.24 -3.14
N ASP A 26 -11.08 -7.51 -2.90
CA ASP A 26 -10.05 -8.49 -2.64
C ASP A 26 -9.12 -8.66 -3.84
N THR A 27 -9.69 -8.68 -5.02
CA THR A 27 -8.87 -8.84 -6.22
C THR A 27 -7.90 -7.69 -6.40
N ILE A 28 -8.39 -6.48 -6.19
CA ILE A 28 -7.54 -5.34 -6.34
C ILE A 28 -6.42 -5.32 -5.31
N LEU A 29 -6.77 -5.56 -4.06
CA LEU A 29 -5.77 -5.52 -3.01
C LEU A 29 -4.76 -6.66 -3.15
N ASP A 30 -5.23 -7.83 -3.54
CA ASP A 30 -4.32 -8.95 -3.75
C ASP A 30 -3.38 -8.69 -4.91
N SER A 31 -3.87 -8.04 -5.94
CA SER A 31 -3.03 -7.73 -7.09
C SER A 31 -1.89 -6.80 -6.69
N ILE A 32 -2.21 -5.82 -5.88
CA ILE A 32 -1.19 -4.89 -5.41
C ILE A 32 -0.19 -5.63 -4.54
N LYS A 33 -0.70 -6.45 -3.64
CA LYS A 33 0.15 -7.19 -2.74
C LYS A 33 1.09 -8.12 -3.49
N GLU A 34 0.58 -8.83 -4.46
CA GLU A 34 1.39 -9.74 -5.23
C GLU A 34 2.47 -9.04 -6.03
N ALA A 35 2.13 -7.91 -6.60
CA ALA A 35 3.12 -7.15 -7.34
C ALA A 35 4.25 -6.72 -6.42
N LEU A 36 3.91 -6.25 -5.24
CA LEU A 36 4.93 -5.82 -4.31
C LEU A 36 5.79 -6.99 -3.84
N LEU A 37 5.18 -8.15 -3.67
CA LEU A 37 5.95 -9.31 -3.26
C LEU A 37 6.93 -9.75 -4.34
N ARG A 38 6.63 -9.44 -5.57
CA ARG A 38 7.54 -9.73 -6.67
C ARG A 38 8.60 -8.64 -6.85
N GLY A 39 8.56 -7.62 -6.04
CA GLY A 39 9.50 -6.53 -6.16
C GLY A 39 9.13 -5.45 -7.16
N GLU A 40 7.93 -5.49 -7.63
CA GLU A 40 7.51 -4.48 -8.60
C GLU A 40 6.96 -3.25 -7.93
N LYS A 41 7.12 -2.13 -8.59
CA LYS A 41 6.57 -0.90 -8.10
C LYS A 41 5.12 -0.81 -8.56
N VAL A 42 4.23 -0.38 -7.71
CA VAL A 42 2.83 -0.22 -8.10
C VAL A 42 2.50 1.25 -8.14
N GLU A 43 2.12 1.74 -9.29
CA GLU A 43 1.82 3.14 -9.45
C GLU A 43 0.36 3.32 -9.77
N ILE A 44 -0.36 4.09 -8.98
CA ILE A 44 -1.78 4.31 -9.21
C ILE A 44 -2.01 5.77 -9.41
N ARG A 45 -2.41 6.12 -10.62
CA ARG A 45 -2.62 7.50 -10.97
C ARG A 45 -3.63 8.16 -10.06
N GLY A 46 -3.32 9.31 -9.59
CA GLY A 46 -4.21 10.01 -8.69
C GLY A 46 -4.02 9.68 -7.24
N LEU A 47 -3.34 8.61 -6.93
CA LEU A 47 -3.13 8.23 -5.56
C LEU A 47 -1.65 8.30 -5.19
N GLY A 48 -0.83 7.58 -5.87
CA GLY A 48 0.59 7.57 -5.57
C GLY A 48 1.21 6.26 -5.94
N SER A 49 2.35 5.98 -5.37
CA SER A 49 3.04 4.74 -5.70
C SER A 49 3.47 4.00 -4.45
N PHE A 50 3.56 2.69 -4.59
CA PHE A 50 3.99 1.82 -3.51
C PHE A 50 5.19 1.04 -4.00
N ARG A 51 6.14 0.81 -3.13
CA ARG A 51 7.24 -0.06 -3.48
C ARG A 51 7.86 -0.61 -2.22
N VAL A 52 8.61 -1.66 -2.36
CA VAL A 52 9.24 -2.30 -1.24
C VAL A 52 10.66 -1.80 -1.12
N VAL A 53 11.05 -1.39 0.06
CA VAL A 53 12.40 -0.92 0.28
C VAL A 53 12.97 -1.61 1.49
N PRO A 54 14.26 -1.64 1.62
CA PRO A 54 14.85 -2.30 2.78
C PRO A 54 14.59 -1.50 4.03
N LYS A 55 14.48 -2.16 5.13
CA LYS A 55 14.31 -1.49 6.37
C LYS A 55 15.60 -0.89 6.76
N LYS A 56 15.59 0.28 7.22
CA LYS A 56 16.80 0.89 7.60
C LYS A 56 17.05 0.86 9.05
N SER A 57 16.14 0.49 9.82
CA SER A 57 16.33 0.58 11.23
C SER A 57 17.42 -0.28 11.73
N GLY A 58 17.98 0.05 12.74
CA GLY A 58 19.00 -0.73 13.34
C GLY A 58 20.15 -1.04 12.54
N TYR A 59 20.26 -0.44 11.46
CA TYR A 59 21.31 -0.76 10.63
C TYR A 59 22.57 -0.59 11.36
N GLY A 60 22.62 0.24 12.24
CA GLY A 60 23.83 0.45 12.93
C GLY A 60 24.32 -0.76 13.63
N ARG A 61 23.57 -1.29 14.49
CA ARG A 61 24.03 -2.37 15.21
C ARG A 61 23.79 -3.62 14.55
N ASP A 62 22.86 -3.71 13.78
CA ASP A 62 22.58 -4.91 13.15
C ASP A 62 23.59 -5.33 12.19
N ILE A 63 24.43 -4.52 11.84
CA ILE A 63 25.41 -4.85 10.95
C ILE A 63 26.03 -6.16 11.25
N ARG A 64 26.38 -6.39 12.43
CA ARG A 64 26.95 -7.59 12.74
C ARG A 64 26.14 -8.75 12.40
N ARG A 65 25.00 -8.83 12.83
CA ARG A 65 24.21 -9.92 12.55
C ARG A 65 23.52 -9.72 11.33
N ASN A 66 23.78 -8.74 10.73
CA ASN A 66 23.20 -8.45 9.53
C ASN A 66 23.02 -9.57 8.59
N LYS A 67 23.91 -10.42 8.52
CA LYS A 67 23.75 -11.46 7.64
C LYS A 67 22.46 -12.14 7.84
N GLN A 68 22.18 -12.60 8.93
CA GLN A 68 20.97 -13.28 9.09
C GLN A 68 19.88 -12.34 9.01
N MET A 69 20.08 -11.18 9.39
CA MET A 69 19.10 -10.24 9.32
C MET A 69 18.69 -10.00 7.95
N ALA A 70 19.59 -9.88 7.11
CA ALA A 70 19.28 -9.60 5.75
C ALA A 70 18.31 -10.59 5.27
N ILE A 71 18.34 -11.71 5.76
CA ILE A 71 17.44 -12.65 5.37
C ILE A 71 16.16 -12.42 5.97
N GLY A 72 16.15 -12.11 7.16
CA GLY A 72 14.96 -11.95 7.87
C GLY A 72 14.05 -10.95 7.47
N GLY A 73 14.00 -10.55 6.47
CA GLY A 73 13.02 -9.65 6.20
C GLY A 73 13.22 -8.31 6.55
N GLY A 74 14.11 -7.78 6.19
CA GLY A 74 14.24 -6.46 6.47
C GLY A 74 13.65 -5.59 5.42
N GLN A 75 12.42 -5.81 5.05
CA GLN A 75 11.80 -4.99 4.03
C GLN A 75 10.51 -4.38 4.50
N ARG A 76 10.15 -3.27 3.92
CA ARG A 76 8.90 -2.64 4.26
C ARG A 76 8.33 -1.98 3.02
N VAL A 77 7.05 -1.70 3.05
CA VAL A 77 6.39 -1.07 1.91
C VAL A 77 6.42 0.43 2.13
N LYS A 78 6.85 1.15 1.14
CA LYS A 78 6.90 2.60 1.21
C LYS A 78 5.87 3.18 0.26
N PHE A 79 5.08 4.11 0.75
CA PHE A 79 4.08 4.76 -0.08
C PHE A 79 4.50 6.20 -0.34
N ARG A 80 4.36 6.63 -1.58
CA ARG A 80 4.68 7.98 -1.93
C ARG A 80 3.47 8.60 -2.59
N PRO A 81 2.87 9.61 -2.00
CA PRO A 81 1.66 10.20 -2.60
C PRO A 81 1.98 10.90 -3.90
N GLY A 82 1.04 10.86 -4.81
CA GLY A 82 1.21 11.52 -6.08
C GLY A 82 1.05 13.02 -5.92
N GLN A 83 1.36 13.74 -6.94
CA GLN A 83 1.30 15.18 -6.90
C GLN A 83 -0.08 15.71 -6.57
N ASP A 84 -1.08 15.19 -7.21
CA ASP A 84 -2.42 15.66 -6.94
C ASP A 84 -2.86 15.37 -5.52
N PHE A 85 -2.57 14.20 -5.03
CA PHE A 85 -2.94 13.82 -3.70
C PHE A 85 -2.19 14.68 -2.69
N LYS A 86 -0.93 14.91 -2.93
CA LYS A 86 -0.13 15.73 -2.08
C LYS A 86 -0.67 17.14 -2.01
N GLY A 87 -1.07 17.67 -3.15
CA GLY A 87 -1.64 19.00 -3.20
C GLY A 87 -2.91 19.11 -2.41
N GLN A 88 -3.73 18.06 -2.47
CA GLN A 88 -4.97 18.09 -1.73
C GLN A 88 -4.72 18.00 -0.24
N LEU A 89 -3.73 17.26 0.17
CA LEU A 89 -3.40 17.17 1.57
C LEU A 89 -2.93 18.50 2.12
N LYS A 90 -2.21 19.23 1.33
CA LYS A 90 -1.73 20.52 1.77
C LYS A 90 -2.81 21.51 1.98
N LYS A 91 -3.89 21.36 1.28
CA LYS A 91 -4.99 22.28 1.40
C LYS A 91 -5.89 22.00 2.57
N ARG A 92 -5.72 20.91 3.26
CA ARG A 92 -6.59 20.63 4.38
C ARG A 92 -6.14 21.39 5.58
N PRO A 93 -6.89 22.35 5.99
CA PRO A 93 -6.48 23.20 7.08
C PRO A 93 -6.44 22.54 8.44
N ASP A 94 -7.27 21.60 8.66
CA ASP A 94 -7.33 21.05 9.97
C ASP A 94 -6.38 19.95 10.19
N LYS A 95 -5.51 19.78 9.38
CA LYS A 95 -4.59 18.76 9.66
C LYS A 95 -3.27 19.21 9.49
#